data_654de67d3939d744fabac30ef6f9c1cb
#
_entry.id   654de67d3939d744fabac30ef6f9c1cb
#
_cell.length_a   1.000
_cell.length_b   1.000
_cell.length_c   1.000
_cell.angle_alpha   90.00
_cell.angle_beta   90.00
_cell.angle_gamma   90.00
#
_symmetry.space_group_name_H-M   'P 1'
#
loop_
_entity.id
_entity.type
_entity.pdbx_description
1 polymer ?
#
loop_
_entity_poly.entity_id
_entity_poly.type
_entity_poly.pdbx_seq_one_letter_code
_entity_poly.pdbx_strand_id
1 'polypeptide(L)'
;MILRRITALLAPAILAALALAAPPAAAQDGGEPIQVGVIVQGPDGAQTFCVTLDGDAPTGADALAATGLDIVSQTGALGSMICRIDGVGCLPPGESCVCRCEGGDSCAYWAYFHRAENGGWQYSPVGASNYRLEHGAVEGWWWRDSADPAAALLPAPAFEELCAQPPVFPRTVIDGLGRAVTLDAPPERIASVALGSDEILLALVGPERLLGVTFLAQDPAISNIADQLDGIPHTDLSGNPERLIGLNADLIVMASYSNPAALDQLLDAGEPVFVLTEFNTLDEIRANIRLLGQATGTEARAEALIAEMDARIAAVRAIVAGQDPPRVLYYEPGGVTYGPGSTVDAIITLAGGANVVAEAGLGAYPLVNPEFVLAADPDVVLLGGWFSGEADPLAWFTSDPAFKTLRAVREGRVIPIVDAHMTNVSHYIAQGVEDVARALYPDLFADEGEGKP
;
A
#
# COMPACT_ATOMS: atom_id res chain seq x y z
N MET A 1 68.98 43.85 -31.86
CA MET A 1 69.50 44.48 -33.12
C MET A 1 68.50 44.11 -34.26
N ILE A 2 67.96 45.16 -34.80
CA ILE A 2 67.21 45.27 -36.10
C ILE A 2 65.81 44.69 -36.20
N LEU A 3 64.88 45.67 -36.13
CA LEU A 3 63.48 45.70 -36.68
C LEU A 3 63.43 45.34 -38.15
N ARG A 4 62.36 44.66 -38.59
CA ARG A 4 61.71 44.94 -39.88
C ARG A 4 60.19 44.83 -39.78
N ARG A 5 59.53 45.94 -39.98
CA ARG A 5 58.11 46.10 -40.19
C ARG A 5 57.76 45.60 -41.61
N ILE A 6 56.63 44.85 -41.71
CA ILE A 6 55.95 44.68 -42.98
C ILE A 6 54.49 45.04 -42.71
N THR A 7 54.08 46.11 -43.36
CA THR A 7 52.70 46.57 -43.48
C THR A 7 51.99 45.73 -44.54
N ALA A 8 50.87 45.17 -44.22
CA ALA A 8 49.94 44.55 -45.21
C ALA A 8 48.56 45.22 -45.14
N LEU A 9 48.14 45.60 -46.30
CA LEU A 9 46.90 46.35 -46.59
C LEU A 9 45.64 45.53 -46.20
N LEU A 10 44.71 46.21 -45.54
CA LEU A 10 43.34 45.76 -45.30
C LEU A 10 42.48 46.10 -46.52
N ALA A 11 41.87 45.12 -47.15
CA ALA A 11 40.71 45.26 -48.03
C ALA A 11 39.44 44.86 -47.26
N PRO A 12 38.37 45.67 -47.31
CA PRO A 12 37.13 45.33 -46.66
C PRO A 12 36.29 44.38 -47.53
N ALA A 13 36.09 43.18 -47.02
CA ALA A 13 35.09 42.22 -47.53
C ALA A 13 33.69 42.61 -47.00
N ILE A 14 32.82 43.08 -47.89
CA ILE A 14 31.39 43.29 -47.57
C ILE A 14 30.72 41.92 -47.51
N LEU A 15 30.40 41.46 -46.28
CA LEU A 15 29.51 40.31 -46.07
C LEU A 15 28.07 40.79 -46.16
N ALA A 16 27.36 40.44 -47.22
CA ALA A 16 25.91 40.56 -47.32
C ALA A 16 25.27 39.51 -46.44
N ALA A 17 24.73 39.91 -45.28
CA ALA A 17 23.90 39.05 -44.43
C ALA A 17 22.53 38.83 -45.09
N LEU A 18 22.29 37.66 -45.70
CA LEU A 18 20.94 37.18 -45.98
C LEU A 18 20.27 36.84 -44.66
N ALA A 19 19.35 37.67 -44.20
CA ALA A 19 18.41 37.37 -43.16
C ALA A 19 17.41 36.33 -43.70
N LEU A 20 17.62 35.03 -43.41
CA LEU A 20 16.56 34.04 -43.51
C LEU A 20 15.54 34.39 -42.42
N ALA A 21 14.38 34.93 -42.86
CA ALA A 21 13.21 35.03 -42.00
C ALA A 21 12.79 33.58 -41.60
N ALA A 22 12.94 33.24 -40.35
CA ALA A 22 12.33 32.03 -39.78
C ALA A 22 10.80 32.18 -39.95
N PRO A 23 10.09 31.10 -40.36
CA PRO A 23 8.63 31.13 -40.33
C PRO A 23 8.18 31.38 -38.88
N PRO A 24 7.05 32.10 -38.69
CA PRO A 24 6.50 32.26 -37.34
C PRO A 24 6.27 30.85 -36.76
N ALA A 25 6.83 30.59 -35.59
CA ALA A 25 6.47 29.43 -34.79
C ALA A 25 4.94 29.49 -34.62
N ALA A 26 4.24 28.53 -35.15
CA ALA A 26 2.85 28.33 -34.81
C ALA A 26 2.81 28.23 -33.29
N ALA A 27 2.09 29.12 -32.63
CA ALA A 27 1.77 29.01 -31.24
C ALA A 27 1.06 27.65 -31.08
N GLN A 28 1.68 26.72 -30.39
CA GLN A 28 0.99 25.55 -29.88
C GLN A 28 0.20 26.08 -28.67
N ASP A 29 -1.02 26.56 -28.93
CA ASP A 29 -2.04 26.75 -27.93
C ASP A 29 -2.56 25.37 -27.56
N GLY A 30 -1.95 24.74 -26.57
CA GLY A 30 -2.38 23.50 -25.99
C GLY A 30 -1.59 23.26 -24.70
N GLY A 31 -2.27 23.24 -23.55
CA GLY A 31 -1.69 22.82 -22.28
C GLY A 31 -1.04 21.44 -22.42
N GLU A 32 -0.13 21.09 -21.53
CA GLU A 32 0.41 19.72 -21.48
C GLU A 32 -0.74 18.73 -21.29
N PRO A 33 -0.74 17.57 -21.98
CA PRO A 33 -1.75 16.53 -21.81
C PRO A 33 -1.80 16.08 -20.36
N ILE A 34 -3.00 15.94 -19.80
CA ILE A 34 -3.18 15.38 -18.45
C ILE A 34 -3.68 13.95 -18.53
N GLN A 35 -3.28 13.13 -17.55
CA GLN A 35 -3.85 11.79 -17.33
C GLN A 35 -4.85 11.83 -16.20
N VAL A 36 -5.96 11.10 -16.36
CA VAL A 36 -7.07 11.02 -15.42
C VAL A 36 -7.53 9.58 -15.31
N GLY A 37 -7.74 9.10 -14.06
CA GLY A 37 -8.38 7.82 -13.80
C GLY A 37 -9.90 7.96 -13.93
N VAL A 38 -10.56 6.99 -14.57
CA VAL A 38 -12.02 6.95 -14.70
C VAL A 38 -12.55 5.61 -14.25
N ILE A 39 -13.58 5.62 -13.39
CA ILE A 39 -14.26 4.43 -12.90
C ILE A 39 -15.73 4.53 -13.25
N VAL A 40 -16.25 3.49 -13.88
CA VAL A 40 -17.67 3.37 -14.23
C VAL A 40 -18.24 2.11 -13.55
N GLN A 41 -19.01 2.30 -12.50
CA GLN A 41 -19.66 1.22 -11.74
C GLN A 41 -21.09 1.04 -12.22
N GLY A 42 -21.32 0.03 -13.05
CA GLY A 42 -22.63 -0.43 -13.48
C GLY A 42 -23.19 -1.56 -12.60
N PRO A 43 -24.37 -2.09 -12.94
CA PRO A 43 -24.98 -3.22 -12.24
C PRO A 43 -24.16 -4.51 -12.37
N ASP A 44 -23.40 -4.67 -13.46
CA ASP A 44 -22.60 -5.87 -13.75
C ASP A 44 -21.15 -5.78 -13.22
N GLY A 45 -20.79 -4.68 -12.55
CA GLY A 45 -19.45 -4.46 -11.99
C GLY A 45 -18.84 -3.13 -12.37
N ALA A 46 -17.58 -2.92 -11.95
CA ALA A 46 -16.82 -1.73 -12.24
C ALA A 46 -15.90 -1.94 -13.47
N GLN A 47 -15.84 -0.92 -14.32
CA GLN A 47 -14.85 -0.78 -15.38
C GLN A 47 -13.92 0.38 -15.00
N THR A 48 -12.61 0.22 -15.22
CA THR A 48 -11.60 1.23 -14.89
C THR A 48 -10.79 1.60 -16.11
N PHE A 49 -10.47 2.89 -16.23
CA PHE A 49 -9.73 3.44 -17.38
C PHE A 49 -8.69 4.43 -16.91
N CYS A 50 -7.58 4.53 -17.63
CA CYS A 50 -6.69 5.68 -17.61
C CYS A 50 -6.82 6.38 -18.95
N VAL A 51 -7.22 7.65 -18.93
CA VAL A 51 -7.43 8.44 -20.13
C VAL A 51 -6.46 9.60 -20.18
N THR A 52 -5.99 9.93 -21.38
CA THR A 52 -5.19 11.13 -21.62
C THR A 52 -6.08 12.18 -22.26
N LEU A 53 -6.07 13.39 -21.71
CA LEU A 53 -6.90 14.51 -22.15
C LEU A 53 -6.01 15.65 -22.62
N ASP A 54 -6.30 16.16 -23.81
CA ASP A 54 -5.65 17.34 -24.38
C ASP A 54 -6.49 18.60 -24.14
N GLY A 55 -5.85 19.78 -24.12
CA GLY A 55 -6.52 21.08 -24.03
C GLY A 55 -6.32 21.79 -22.70
N ASP A 56 -6.69 23.08 -22.67
CA ASP A 56 -6.37 24.02 -21.58
C ASP A 56 -7.23 23.81 -20.31
N ALA A 57 -8.30 23.05 -20.38
CA ALA A 57 -9.20 22.87 -19.24
C ALA A 57 -10.16 21.68 -19.43
N PRO A 58 -9.66 20.45 -19.51
CA PRO A 58 -10.49 19.28 -19.70
C PRO A 58 -11.47 19.09 -18.54
N THR A 59 -12.59 18.43 -18.82
CA THR A 59 -13.70 18.24 -17.87
C THR A 59 -13.97 16.77 -17.59
N GLY A 60 -14.75 16.48 -16.56
CA GLY A 60 -15.22 15.11 -16.30
C GLY A 60 -15.97 14.50 -17.49
N ALA A 61 -16.72 15.29 -18.24
CA ALA A 61 -17.38 14.80 -19.46
C ALA A 61 -16.37 14.38 -20.55
N ASP A 62 -15.27 15.13 -20.70
CA ASP A 62 -14.19 14.78 -21.62
C ASP A 62 -13.50 13.47 -21.18
N ALA A 63 -13.29 13.32 -19.88
CA ALA A 63 -12.71 12.09 -19.33
C ALA A 63 -13.60 10.87 -19.58
N LEU A 64 -14.91 10.99 -19.35
CA LEU A 64 -15.84 9.90 -19.63
C LEU A 64 -15.90 9.59 -21.14
N ALA A 65 -15.91 10.62 -22.00
CA ALA A 65 -15.91 10.41 -23.45
C ALA A 65 -14.61 9.73 -23.94
N ALA A 66 -13.48 10.02 -23.32
CA ALA A 66 -12.19 9.41 -23.66
C ALA A 66 -12.08 7.91 -23.30
N THR A 67 -13.01 7.37 -22.51
CA THR A 67 -13.07 5.92 -22.21
C THR A 67 -13.48 5.07 -23.41
N GLY A 68 -14.12 5.69 -24.43
CA GLY A 68 -14.64 4.98 -25.60
C GLY A 68 -15.95 4.22 -25.37
N LEU A 69 -16.57 4.34 -24.20
CA LEU A 69 -17.89 3.77 -23.89
C LEU A 69 -19.00 4.46 -24.70
N ASP A 70 -20.14 3.75 -24.93
CA ASP A 70 -21.32 4.37 -25.56
C ASP A 70 -22.04 5.27 -24.56
N ILE A 71 -21.97 6.59 -24.75
CA ILE A 71 -22.48 7.58 -23.80
C ILE A 71 -23.63 8.39 -24.41
N VAL A 72 -24.74 8.43 -23.70
CA VAL A 72 -25.85 9.34 -23.98
C VAL A 72 -25.94 10.37 -22.87
N SER A 73 -25.87 11.64 -23.20
CA SER A 73 -25.97 12.76 -22.26
C SER A 73 -27.00 13.79 -22.67
N GLN A 74 -27.46 14.58 -21.71
CA GLN A 74 -28.37 15.71 -21.92
C GLN A 74 -27.82 16.95 -21.21
N THR A 75 -27.68 18.05 -21.92
CA THR A 75 -27.18 19.31 -21.36
C THR A 75 -28.31 20.06 -20.62
N GLY A 76 -28.05 20.45 -19.39
CA GLY A 76 -28.93 21.23 -18.52
C GLY A 76 -28.25 22.47 -17.96
N ALA A 77 -28.90 23.17 -17.04
CA ALA A 77 -28.39 24.40 -16.42
C ALA A 77 -27.13 24.17 -15.55
N LEU A 78 -26.94 22.96 -15.02
CA LEU A 78 -25.80 22.59 -14.18
C LEU A 78 -24.71 21.83 -14.95
N GLY A 79 -24.80 21.79 -16.29
CA GLY A 79 -23.88 21.05 -17.15
C GLY A 79 -24.51 19.78 -17.74
N SER A 80 -23.67 18.90 -18.30
CA SER A 80 -24.11 17.63 -18.90
C SER A 80 -24.45 16.60 -17.83
N MET A 81 -25.67 16.07 -17.91
CA MET A 81 -26.13 14.91 -17.15
C MET A 81 -25.96 13.68 -18.04
N ILE A 82 -25.39 12.63 -17.50
CA ILE A 82 -25.22 11.35 -18.18
C ILE A 82 -26.51 10.53 -18.02
N CYS A 83 -27.11 10.17 -19.15
CA CYS A 83 -28.38 9.44 -19.21
C CYS A 83 -28.16 7.92 -19.33
N ARG A 84 -27.14 7.53 -20.14
CA ARG A 84 -26.81 6.12 -20.38
C ARG A 84 -25.31 5.97 -20.62
N ILE A 85 -24.75 4.89 -20.07
CA ILE A 85 -23.39 4.39 -20.35
C ILE A 85 -23.51 2.91 -20.71
N ASP A 86 -22.97 2.50 -21.87
CA ASP A 86 -22.90 1.11 -22.34
C ASP A 86 -24.25 0.35 -22.21
N GLY A 87 -25.33 1.00 -22.62
CA GLY A 87 -26.65 0.39 -22.59
C GLY A 87 -27.38 0.47 -21.23
N VAL A 88 -26.70 0.83 -20.14
CA VAL A 88 -27.32 1.03 -18.83
C VAL A 88 -27.79 2.48 -18.69
N GLY A 89 -29.06 2.68 -18.44
CA GLY A 89 -29.69 4.00 -18.31
C GLY A 89 -30.86 4.23 -19.24
N CYS A 90 -31.26 5.49 -19.41
CA CYS A 90 -32.45 5.89 -20.13
C CYS A 90 -32.14 6.67 -21.42
N LEU A 91 -33.05 6.66 -22.37
CA LEU A 91 -32.88 7.29 -23.69
C LEU A 91 -33.81 8.49 -23.87
N PRO A 92 -33.30 9.74 -23.80
CA PRO A 92 -34.02 10.93 -24.24
C PRO A 92 -34.30 10.89 -25.76
N PRO A 93 -35.38 11.53 -26.27
CA PRO A 93 -36.40 12.31 -25.55
C PRO A 93 -37.60 11.47 -25.05
N GLY A 94 -37.60 10.16 -25.26
CA GLY A 94 -38.71 9.30 -24.81
C GLY A 94 -38.74 9.08 -23.31
N GLU A 95 -37.56 9.16 -22.65
CA GLU A 95 -37.39 8.98 -21.23
C GLU A 95 -36.57 10.13 -20.64
N SER A 96 -36.71 10.37 -19.33
CA SER A 96 -35.86 11.33 -18.61
C SER A 96 -34.48 10.72 -18.35
N CYS A 97 -33.42 11.52 -18.32
CA CYS A 97 -32.07 11.08 -17.85
C CYS A 97 -32.08 10.55 -16.41
N VAL A 98 -33.06 10.89 -15.62
CA VAL A 98 -33.33 10.26 -14.32
C VAL A 98 -34.42 9.22 -14.53
N CYS A 99 -34.03 7.96 -14.61
CA CYS A 99 -34.91 6.85 -14.92
C CYS A 99 -35.88 6.55 -13.76
N ARG A 100 -37.10 6.14 -14.09
CA ARG A 100 -38.10 5.63 -13.14
C ARG A 100 -38.48 6.57 -12.00
N CYS A 101 -38.23 7.89 -12.11
CA CYS A 101 -38.67 8.87 -11.11
C CYS A 101 -40.15 9.22 -11.31
N GLU A 102 -41.05 8.32 -11.03
CA GLU A 102 -42.50 8.56 -11.01
C GLU A 102 -42.95 8.91 -9.58
N GLY A 103 -42.62 10.12 -9.11
CA GLY A 103 -43.26 10.70 -7.92
C GLY A 103 -43.05 9.97 -6.59
N GLY A 104 -42.02 9.16 -6.44
CA GLY A 104 -41.65 8.37 -5.26
C GLY A 104 -40.15 8.23 -5.08
N ASP A 105 -39.76 7.51 -4.04
CA ASP A 105 -38.33 7.36 -3.65
C ASP A 105 -37.50 6.44 -4.56
N SER A 106 -38.01 6.00 -5.71
CA SER A 106 -37.37 5.06 -6.61
C SER A 106 -36.86 5.74 -7.88
N CYS A 107 -35.69 6.36 -7.82
CA CYS A 107 -34.99 6.90 -9.00
C CYS A 107 -33.72 6.08 -9.32
N ALA A 108 -33.49 5.86 -10.62
CA ALA A 108 -32.22 5.30 -11.08
C ALA A 108 -31.52 6.30 -12.00
N TYR A 109 -30.23 6.53 -11.78
CA TYR A 109 -29.44 7.50 -12.54
C TYR A 109 -27.93 7.28 -12.36
N TRP A 110 -27.15 7.82 -13.30
CA TRP A 110 -25.70 7.88 -13.19
C TRP A 110 -25.28 9.04 -12.27
N ALA A 111 -24.77 8.71 -11.09
CA ALA A 111 -24.24 9.67 -10.13
C ALA A 111 -22.75 9.90 -10.42
N TYR A 112 -22.32 11.17 -10.39
CA TYR A 112 -20.97 11.58 -10.69
C TYR A 112 -20.22 11.99 -9.42
N PHE A 113 -18.99 11.47 -9.25
CA PHE A 113 -18.17 11.63 -8.07
C PHE A 113 -16.74 12.00 -8.44
N HIS A 114 -16.07 12.69 -7.53
CA HIS A 114 -14.63 12.98 -7.54
C HIS A 114 -13.96 12.29 -6.38
N ARG A 115 -12.73 11.86 -6.57
CA ARG A 115 -11.92 11.39 -5.46
C ARG A 115 -11.35 12.59 -4.70
N ALA A 116 -11.64 12.69 -3.41
CA ALA A 116 -11.10 13.72 -2.54
C ALA A 116 -9.64 13.40 -2.11
N GLU A 117 -8.90 14.39 -1.64
CA GLU A 117 -7.52 14.22 -1.16
C GLU A 117 -7.38 13.18 -0.03
N ASN A 118 -8.43 12.99 0.78
CA ASN A 118 -8.47 11.97 1.83
C ASN A 118 -8.77 10.55 1.31
N GLY A 119 -8.84 10.36 0.00
CA GLY A 119 -9.12 9.07 -0.63
C GLY A 119 -10.59 8.64 -0.68
N GLY A 120 -11.50 9.44 -0.10
CA GLY A 120 -12.94 9.19 -0.17
C GLY A 120 -13.58 9.69 -1.45
N TRP A 121 -14.82 9.24 -1.74
CA TRP A 121 -15.64 9.73 -2.83
C TRP A 121 -16.51 10.91 -2.40
N GLN A 122 -16.48 11.99 -3.18
CA GLN A 122 -17.32 13.15 -3.01
C GLN A 122 -18.28 13.29 -4.20
N TYR A 123 -19.59 13.34 -3.92
CA TYR A 123 -20.60 13.59 -4.95
C TYR A 123 -20.40 14.97 -5.59
N SER A 124 -20.40 15.02 -6.92
CA SER A 124 -20.18 16.29 -7.65
C SER A 124 -21.35 17.26 -7.49
N PRO A 125 -21.10 18.50 -7.09
CA PRO A 125 -22.15 19.52 -7.01
C PRO A 125 -22.57 20.08 -8.38
N VAL A 126 -21.82 19.74 -9.44
CA VAL A 126 -22.04 20.22 -10.82
C VAL A 126 -22.03 19.05 -11.80
N GLY A 127 -22.61 19.25 -12.99
CA GLY A 127 -22.55 18.27 -14.07
C GLY A 127 -21.12 18.09 -14.60
N ALA A 128 -20.83 16.91 -15.14
CA ALA A 128 -19.49 16.50 -15.55
C ALA A 128 -18.81 17.48 -16.53
N SER A 129 -19.56 18.18 -17.39
CA SER A 129 -19.01 19.19 -18.33
C SER A 129 -18.58 20.50 -17.67
N ASN A 130 -18.93 20.73 -16.40
CA ASN A 130 -18.60 21.95 -15.66
C ASN A 130 -17.51 21.74 -14.59
N TYR A 131 -17.08 20.50 -14.36
CA TYR A 131 -16.03 20.17 -13.43
C TYR A 131 -14.70 20.05 -14.17
N ARG A 132 -13.72 20.90 -13.82
CA ARG A 132 -12.39 20.94 -14.42
C ARG A 132 -11.49 19.92 -13.76
N LEU A 133 -10.68 19.26 -14.59
CA LEU A 133 -9.77 18.22 -14.16
C LEU A 133 -8.32 18.69 -14.18
N GLU A 134 -7.54 18.18 -13.28
CA GLU A 134 -6.08 18.30 -13.22
C GLU A 134 -5.44 16.93 -13.41
N HIS A 135 -4.14 16.91 -13.73
CA HIS A 135 -3.39 15.67 -13.82
C HIS A 135 -3.46 14.92 -12.47
N GLY A 136 -3.73 13.63 -12.51
CA GLY A 136 -3.86 12.81 -11.32
C GLY A 136 -5.27 12.73 -10.73
N ALA A 137 -6.26 13.42 -11.30
CA ALA A 137 -7.64 13.31 -10.88
C ALA A 137 -8.18 11.88 -11.07
N VAL A 138 -9.08 11.45 -10.19
CA VAL A 138 -9.85 10.19 -10.34
C VAL A 138 -11.33 10.50 -10.26
N GLU A 139 -12.04 10.13 -11.30
CA GLU A 139 -13.44 10.44 -11.51
C GLU A 139 -14.27 9.17 -11.51
N GLY A 140 -15.48 9.20 -10.89
CA GLY A 140 -16.32 8.04 -10.76
C GLY A 140 -17.75 8.27 -11.26
N TRP A 141 -18.26 7.35 -12.05
CA TRP A 141 -19.68 7.26 -12.41
C TRP A 141 -20.27 5.98 -11.79
N TRP A 142 -21.30 6.18 -10.96
CA TRP A 142 -21.97 5.09 -10.28
C TRP A 142 -23.45 5.03 -10.67
N TRP A 143 -23.87 3.88 -11.22
CA TRP A 143 -25.29 3.62 -11.45
C TRP A 143 -26.00 3.40 -10.12
N ARG A 144 -26.76 4.39 -9.70
CA ARG A 144 -27.56 4.31 -8.48
C ARG A 144 -28.98 3.96 -8.84
N ASP A 145 -29.48 2.88 -8.24
CA ASP A 145 -30.92 2.51 -8.26
C ASP A 145 -31.40 2.49 -6.81
N SER A 146 -32.30 3.38 -6.45
CA SER A 146 -32.85 3.45 -5.09
C SER A 146 -33.70 2.22 -4.73
N ALA A 147 -34.10 1.40 -5.72
CA ALA A 147 -34.74 0.11 -5.50
C ALA A 147 -33.74 -1.00 -5.12
N ASP A 148 -32.44 -0.80 -5.34
CA ASP A 148 -31.34 -1.71 -4.94
C ASP A 148 -30.30 -0.96 -4.07
N PRO A 149 -30.57 -0.77 -2.77
CA PRO A 149 -29.63 -0.10 -1.86
C PRO A 149 -28.36 -0.91 -1.58
N ALA A 150 -28.30 -2.19 -1.98
CA ALA A 150 -27.15 -3.08 -1.83
C ALA A 150 -26.20 -3.02 -3.02
N ALA A 151 -26.44 -2.15 -4.03
CA ALA A 151 -25.53 -1.97 -5.16
C ALA A 151 -24.10 -1.69 -4.65
N ALA A 152 -23.12 -2.43 -5.19
CA ALA A 152 -21.72 -2.31 -4.81
C ALA A 152 -21.25 -0.86 -4.88
N LEU A 153 -20.53 -0.41 -3.84
CA LEU A 153 -19.94 0.92 -3.81
C LEU A 153 -18.90 1.08 -4.93
N LEU A 154 -18.66 2.31 -5.37
CA LEU A 154 -17.54 2.61 -6.26
C LEU A 154 -16.24 2.07 -5.64
N PRO A 155 -15.45 1.25 -6.35
CA PRO A 155 -14.10 0.95 -5.93
C PRO A 155 -13.30 2.26 -5.85
N ALA A 156 -12.26 2.30 -5.04
CA ALA A 156 -11.50 3.52 -4.79
C ALA A 156 -9.99 3.33 -5.05
N PRO A 157 -9.57 2.79 -6.23
CA PRO A 157 -8.15 2.67 -6.54
C PRO A 157 -7.50 4.05 -6.59
N ALA A 158 -6.20 4.11 -6.31
CA ALA A 158 -5.43 5.34 -6.47
C ALA A 158 -5.22 5.67 -7.96
N PHE A 159 -4.91 6.94 -8.27
CA PHE A 159 -4.60 7.35 -9.64
C PHE A 159 -3.44 6.54 -10.23
N GLU A 160 -2.40 6.32 -9.44
CA GLU A 160 -1.22 5.56 -9.81
C GLU A 160 -1.53 4.10 -10.16
N GLU A 161 -2.55 3.52 -9.52
CA GLU A 161 -3.02 2.17 -9.81
C GLU A 161 -3.79 2.12 -11.13
N LEU A 162 -4.61 3.13 -11.41
CA LEU A 162 -5.38 3.24 -12.65
C LEU A 162 -4.52 3.60 -13.86
N CYS A 163 -3.53 4.50 -13.67
CA CYS A 163 -2.72 5.09 -14.73
C CYS A 163 -1.26 4.64 -14.70
N ALA A 164 -0.98 3.53 -14.02
CA ALA A 164 0.35 2.95 -14.03
C ALA A 164 0.80 2.67 -15.48
N GLN A 165 1.97 3.18 -15.83
CA GLN A 165 2.61 2.76 -17.07
C GLN A 165 2.93 1.27 -16.96
N PRO A 166 2.70 0.45 -18.00
CA PRO A 166 3.09 -0.95 -17.94
C PRO A 166 4.59 -1.03 -17.62
N PRO A 167 4.97 -1.92 -16.70
CA PRO A 167 6.37 -2.04 -16.31
C PRO A 167 7.24 -2.41 -17.51
N VAL A 168 8.37 -1.70 -17.67
CA VAL A 168 9.29 -1.94 -18.76
C VAL A 168 10.26 -3.06 -18.39
N PHE A 169 10.30 -4.11 -19.19
CA PHE A 169 11.26 -5.20 -19.12
C PHE A 169 12.04 -5.33 -20.44
N PRO A 170 13.29 -5.88 -20.47
CA PRO A 170 14.04 -6.35 -19.29
C PRO A 170 14.42 -5.21 -18.37
N ARG A 171 14.51 -5.50 -17.08
CA ARG A 171 14.97 -4.52 -16.07
C ARG A 171 15.97 -5.13 -15.10
N THR A 172 16.79 -4.27 -14.51
CA THR A 172 17.70 -4.64 -13.44
C THR A 172 17.28 -3.93 -12.16
N VAL A 173 17.05 -4.69 -11.09
CA VAL A 173 16.73 -4.18 -9.76
C VAL A 173 17.88 -4.52 -8.83
N ILE A 174 18.24 -3.58 -7.95
CA ILE A 174 19.26 -3.82 -6.91
C ILE A 174 18.54 -4.39 -5.69
N ASP A 175 18.93 -5.58 -5.28
CA ASP A 175 18.36 -6.23 -4.10
C ASP A 175 18.96 -5.68 -2.78
N GLY A 176 18.44 -6.16 -1.64
CA GLY A 176 18.89 -5.72 -0.32
C GLY A 176 20.39 -5.96 -0.02
N LEU A 177 21.01 -6.92 -0.68
CA LEU A 177 22.46 -7.17 -0.58
C LEU A 177 23.31 -6.30 -1.54
N GLY A 178 22.67 -5.39 -2.30
CA GLY A 178 23.33 -4.56 -3.30
C GLY A 178 23.68 -5.30 -4.60
N ARG A 179 23.09 -6.49 -4.86
CA ARG A 179 23.31 -7.26 -6.07
C ARG A 179 22.34 -6.81 -7.16
N ALA A 180 22.85 -6.74 -8.39
CA ALA A 180 22.04 -6.47 -9.57
C ALA A 180 21.31 -7.77 -10.01
N VAL A 181 20.00 -7.79 -9.92
CA VAL A 181 19.14 -8.89 -10.37
C VAL A 181 18.44 -8.43 -11.64
N THR A 182 18.71 -9.12 -12.76
CA THR A 182 18.11 -8.81 -14.07
C THR A 182 16.92 -9.73 -14.31
N LEU A 183 15.79 -9.15 -14.65
CA LEU A 183 14.54 -9.80 -14.93
C LEU A 183 14.15 -9.50 -16.39
N ASP A 184 14.01 -10.52 -17.21
CA ASP A 184 13.71 -10.37 -18.65
C ASP A 184 12.24 -10.04 -18.92
N ALA A 185 11.35 -10.46 -18.01
CA ALA A 185 9.91 -10.23 -18.05
C ALA A 185 9.37 -10.12 -16.60
N PRO A 186 8.12 -9.65 -16.40
CA PRO A 186 7.45 -9.77 -15.11
C PRO A 186 7.44 -11.24 -14.65
N PRO A 187 7.92 -11.55 -13.42
CA PRO A 187 7.91 -12.91 -12.92
C PRO A 187 6.47 -13.45 -12.76
N GLU A 188 6.19 -14.62 -13.30
CA GLU A 188 4.89 -15.30 -13.21
C GLU A 188 4.91 -16.54 -12.30
N ARG A 189 6.10 -16.94 -11.86
CA ARG A 189 6.35 -18.13 -11.02
C ARG A 189 7.25 -17.75 -9.85
N ILE A 190 6.66 -17.13 -8.84
CA ILE A 190 7.40 -16.55 -7.70
C ILE A 190 7.39 -17.53 -6.52
N ALA A 191 8.56 -17.89 -6.00
CA ALA A 191 8.71 -18.62 -4.75
C ALA A 191 9.23 -17.69 -3.66
N SER A 192 8.56 -17.67 -2.51
CA SER A 192 8.95 -16.86 -1.35
C SER A 192 9.27 -17.76 -0.15
N VAL A 193 10.34 -17.45 0.55
CA VAL A 193 10.82 -18.25 1.70
C VAL A 193 11.02 -17.42 2.97
N ALA A 194 10.28 -16.33 3.11
CA ALA A 194 10.22 -15.53 4.32
C ALA A 194 8.79 -14.98 4.50
N LEU A 195 8.20 -15.13 5.70
CA LEU A 195 6.81 -14.79 5.96
C LEU A 195 6.45 -13.35 5.59
N GLY A 196 7.32 -12.38 5.92
CA GLY A 196 7.08 -10.98 5.55
C GLY A 196 7.01 -10.76 4.05
N SER A 197 7.85 -11.46 3.24
CA SER A 197 7.76 -11.41 1.78
C SER A 197 6.56 -12.18 1.24
N ASP A 198 6.12 -13.27 1.89
CA ASP A 198 4.91 -14.00 1.51
C ASP A 198 3.69 -13.06 1.55
N GLU A 199 3.52 -12.35 2.66
CA GLU A 199 2.42 -11.41 2.89
C GLU A 199 2.44 -10.23 1.91
N ILE A 200 3.62 -9.64 1.68
CA ILE A 200 3.77 -8.52 0.73
C ILE A 200 3.49 -9.00 -0.70
N LEU A 201 4.09 -10.12 -1.13
CA LEU A 201 3.93 -10.64 -2.48
C LEU A 201 2.47 -11.03 -2.77
N LEU A 202 1.79 -11.68 -1.83
CA LEU A 202 0.37 -12.00 -2.02
C LEU A 202 -0.46 -10.74 -2.27
N ALA A 203 -0.20 -9.65 -1.54
CA ALA A 203 -0.88 -8.38 -1.74
C ALA A 203 -0.52 -7.66 -3.05
N LEU A 204 0.70 -7.89 -3.59
CA LEU A 204 1.18 -7.25 -4.81
C LEU A 204 0.79 -7.99 -6.09
N VAL A 205 0.86 -9.32 -6.07
CA VAL A 205 0.77 -10.11 -7.31
C VAL A 205 -0.38 -11.12 -7.34
N GLY A 206 -1.09 -11.30 -6.21
CA GLY A 206 -2.12 -12.32 -6.09
C GLY A 206 -1.60 -13.75 -5.98
N PRO A 207 -2.47 -14.73 -5.68
CA PRO A 207 -2.08 -16.13 -5.53
C PRO A 207 -1.67 -16.79 -6.84
N GLU A 208 -2.16 -16.34 -7.99
CA GLU A 208 -1.94 -16.92 -9.31
C GLU A 208 -0.49 -16.81 -9.79
N ARG A 209 0.28 -15.80 -9.33
CA ARG A 209 1.71 -15.64 -9.65
C ARG A 209 2.61 -16.25 -8.57
N LEU A 210 2.05 -16.67 -7.43
CA LEU A 210 2.81 -17.33 -6.37
C LEU A 210 2.91 -18.82 -6.63
N LEU A 211 4.11 -19.29 -6.93
CA LEU A 211 4.42 -20.71 -7.02
C LEU A 211 4.46 -21.36 -5.63
N GLY A 212 4.91 -20.59 -4.63
CA GLY A 212 4.91 -21.07 -3.26
C GLY A 212 5.31 -20.03 -2.24
N VAL A 213 4.88 -20.29 -0.99
CA VAL A 213 5.15 -19.51 0.22
C VAL A 213 5.73 -20.39 1.32
N THR A 214 6.23 -19.80 2.40
CA THR A 214 6.80 -20.57 3.51
C THR A 214 5.76 -21.43 4.23
N PHE A 215 6.21 -22.46 4.92
CA PHE A 215 5.34 -23.25 5.83
C PHE A 215 4.77 -22.40 6.98
N LEU A 216 5.45 -21.30 7.33
CA LEU A 216 5.00 -20.34 8.35
C LEU A 216 3.71 -19.62 7.96
N ALA A 217 3.47 -19.45 6.66
CA ALA A 217 2.26 -18.80 6.15
C ALA A 217 0.97 -19.55 6.52
N GLN A 218 1.05 -20.85 6.82
CA GLN A 218 -0.11 -21.67 7.21
C GLN A 218 -0.53 -21.53 8.68
N ASP A 219 0.33 -20.97 9.52
CA ASP A 219 0.05 -20.88 10.96
C ASP A 219 -0.65 -19.53 11.29
N PRO A 220 -1.96 -19.55 11.64
CA PRO A 220 -2.71 -18.33 11.93
C PRO A 220 -2.25 -17.60 13.19
N ALA A 221 -1.40 -18.21 14.01
CA ALA A 221 -0.84 -17.56 15.19
C ALA A 221 0.22 -16.50 14.83
N ILE A 222 0.88 -16.65 13.66
CA ILE A 222 1.97 -15.76 13.23
C ILE A 222 1.78 -15.17 11.82
N SER A 223 0.82 -15.70 11.04
CA SER A 223 0.57 -15.32 9.65
C SER A 223 -0.77 -14.61 9.52
N ASN A 224 -0.76 -13.49 8.81
CA ASN A 224 -1.97 -12.73 8.47
C ASN A 224 -2.64 -13.24 7.16
N ILE A 225 -2.07 -14.24 6.51
CA ILE A 225 -2.56 -14.78 5.23
C ILE A 225 -2.90 -16.27 5.28
N ALA A 226 -2.97 -16.86 6.48
CA ALA A 226 -3.21 -18.30 6.62
C ALA A 226 -4.53 -18.78 5.99
N ASP A 227 -5.53 -17.93 5.88
CA ASP A 227 -6.82 -18.17 5.25
C ASP A 227 -6.89 -17.75 3.77
N GLN A 228 -5.77 -17.24 3.20
CA GLN A 228 -5.70 -16.70 1.83
C GLN A 228 -4.80 -17.53 0.91
N LEU A 229 -4.44 -18.75 1.30
CA LEU A 229 -3.47 -19.58 0.59
C LEU A 229 -4.08 -20.43 -0.55
N ASP A 230 -5.39 -20.33 -0.75
CA ASP A 230 -6.07 -21.05 -1.82
C ASP A 230 -5.51 -20.65 -3.20
N GLY A 231 -5.19 -21.66 -4.02
CA GLY A 231 -4.61 -21.46 -5.34
C GLY A 231 -3.08 -21.43 -5.37
N ILE A 232 -2.38 -21.34 -4.24
CA ILE A 232 -0.92 -21.40 -4.16
C ILE A 232 -0.47 -22.89 -4.14
N PRO A 233 0.33 -23.35 -5.14
CA PRO A 233 0.67 -24.78 -5.26
C PRO A 233 1.49 -25.35 -4.10
N HIS A 234 2.40 -24.54 -3.51
CA HIS A 234 3.30 -24.97 -2.46
C HIS A 234 3.22 -24.01 -1.26
N THR A 235 2.60 -24.46 -0.17
CA THR A 235 2.46 -23.65 1.06
C THR A 235 3.38 -24.14 2.18
N ASP A 236 4.42 -24.89 1.85
CA ASP A 236 5.32 -25.55 2.77
C ASP A 236 6.81 -25.34 2.41
N LEU A 237 7.11 -24.24 1.72
CA LEU A 237 8.48 -23.94 1.35
C LEU A 237 9.32 -23.66 2.60
N SER A 238 10.53 -24.14 2.55
CA SER A 238 11.62 -23.82 3.47
C SER A 238 12.82 -23.41 2.64
N GLY A 239 13.84 -22.84 3.24
CA GLY A 239 15.06 -22.47 2.53
C GLY A 239 15.89 -23.66 2.00
N ASN A 240 15.29 -24.82 1.69
CA ASN A 240 15.99 -25.96 1.10
C ASN A 240 16.30 -25.68 -0.38
N PRO A 241 17.59 -25.52 -0.78
CA PRO A 241 17.97 -25.09 -2.11
C PRO A 241 17.62 -26.13 -3.19
N GLU A 242 17.78 -27.42 -2.92
CA GLU A 242 17.49 -28.48 -3.90
C GLU A 242 16.00 -28.48 -4.28
N ARG A 243 15.13 -28.23 -3.30
CA ARG A 243 13.69 -28.11 -3.54
C ARG A 243 13.37 -26.84 -4.35
N LEU A 244 13.98 -25.71 -4.01
CA LEU A 244 13.75 -24.44 -4.70
C LEU A 244 14.22 -24.48 -6.16
N ILE A 245 15.40 -25.07 -6.44
CA ILE A 245 15.89 -25.31 -7.80
C ILE A 245 14.88 -26.16 -8.61
N GLY A 246 14.32 -27.21 -7.98
CA GLY A 246 13.35 -28.08 -8.65
C GLY A 246 12.03 -27.41 -9.04
N LEU A 247 11.72 -26.24 -8.50
CA LEU A 247 10.49 -25.51 -8.81
C LEU A 247 10.54 -24.79 -10.16
N ASN A 248 11.73 -24.49 -10.71
CA ASN A 248 11.92 -23.64 -11.88
C ASN A 248 11.17 -22.30 -11.72
N ALA A 249 11.43 -21.59 -10.65
CA ALA A 249 10.84 -20.29 -10.37
C ALA A 249 11.47 -19.20 -11.27
N ASP A 250 10.69 -18.19 -11.64
CA ASP A 250 11.19 -17.00 -12.34
C ASP A 250 11.82 -16.00 -11.37
N LEU A 251 11.45 -16.11 -10.09
CA LEU A 251 11.97 -15.31 -9.00
C LEU A 251 11.89 -16.11 -7.69
N ILE A 252 12.99 -16.15 -6.94
CA ILE A 252 13.02 -16.68 -5.57
C ILE A 252 13.31 -15.54 -4.62
N VAL A 253 12.37 -15.22 -3.72
CA VAL A 253 12.53 -14.16 -2.73
C VAL A 253 12.96 -14.76 -1.40
N MET A 254 14.07 -14.25 -0.85
CA MET A 254 14.65 -14.68 0.43
C MET A 254 14.86 -13.47 1.35
N ALA A 255 14.97 -13.72 2.64
CA ALA A 255 15.41 -12.72 3.61
C ALA A 255 16.87 -12.96 4.03
N SER A 256 17.57 -11.92 4.45
CA SER A 256 18.98 -12.00 4.87
C SER A 256 19.25 -12.91 6.07
N TYR A 257 18.22 -13.15 6.89
CA TYR A 257 18.29 -14.10 8.00
C TYR A 257 18.04 -15.56 7.59
N SER A 258 17.74 -15.81 6.30
CA SER A 258 17.70 -17.16 5.74
C SER A 258 19.12 -17.79 5.75
N ASN A 259 19.16 -19.14 5.62
CA ASN A 259 20.43 -19.85 5.65
C ASN A 259 21.39 -19.35 4.55
N PRO A 260 22.57 -18.74 4.88
CA PRO A 260 23.51 -18.24 3.88
C PRO A 260 24.01 -19.33 2.93
N ALA A 261 24.22 -20.56 3.41
CA ALA A 261 24.67 -21.66 2.54
C ALA A 261 23.60 -22.06 1.51
N ALA A 262 22.31 -21.86 1.80
CA ALA A 262 21.25 -22.08 0.84
C ALA A 262 21.26 -20.99 -0.26
N LEU A 263 21.52 -19.73 0.13
CA LEU A 263 21.66 -18.64 -0.82
C LEU A 263 22.83 -18.90 -1.80
N ASP A 264 24.00 -19.27 -1.28
CA ASP A 264 25.18 -19.56 -2.10
C ASP A 264 24.89 -20.69 -3.11
N GLN A 265 24.21 -21.78 -2.68
CA GLN A 265 23.87 -22.89 -3.55
C GLN A 265 22.87 -22.50 -4.66
N LEU A 266 21.90 -21.66 -4.36
CA LEU A 266 20.94 -21.16 -5.36
C LEU A 266 21.65 -20.26 -6.38
N LEU A 267 22.54 -19.39 -5.94
CA LEU A 267 23.33 -18.52 -6.82
C LEU A 267 24.30 -19.32 -7.71
N ASP A 268 24.95 -20.34 -7.14
CA ASP A 268 25.85 -21.25 -7.90
C ASP A 268 25.07 -22.07 -8.95
N ALA A 269 23.81 -22.38 -8.67
CA ALA A 269 22.90 -23.02 -9.61
C ALA A 269 22.38 -22.06 -10.70
N GLY A 270 22.58 -20.75 -10.56
CA GLY A 270 22.11 -19.73 -11.51
C GLY A 270 20.65 -19.35 -11.31
N GLU A 271 20.06 -19.63 -10.15
CA GLU A 271 18.67 -19.30 -9.84
C GLU A 271 18.47 -17.77 -9.69
N PRO A 272 17.30 -17.24 -10.10
CA PRO A 272 16.97 -15.82 -9.99
C PRO A 272 16.58 -15.42 -8.55
N VAL A 273 17.57 -15.28 -7.67
CA VAL A 273 17.36 -14.99 -6.25
C VAL A 273 17.37 -13.48 -5.98
N PHE A 274 16.36 -13.00 -5.26
CA PHE A 274 16.21 -11.63 -4.76
C PHE A 274 16.17 -11.63 -3.23
N VAL A 275 17.05 -10.87 -2.57
CA VAL A 275 17.20 -10.89 -1.11
C VAL A 275 16.74 -9.56 -0.51
N LEU A 276 15.87 -9.64 0.49
CA LEU A 276 15.51 -8.52 1.37
C LEU A 276 16.38 -8.56 2.63
N THR A 277 16.84 -7.41 3.13
CA THR A 277 17.79 -7.37 4.25
C THR A 277 17.30 -6.67 5.50
N GLU A 278 16.52 -5.63 5.35
CA GLU A 278 16.13 -4.75 6.45
C GLU A 278 14.64 -4.92 6.76
N PHE A 279 14.30 -5.13 8.06
CA PHE A 279 12.93 -5.48 8.47
C PHE A 279 12.50 -4.84 9.79
N ASN A 280 13.32 -3.93 10.36
CA ASN A 280 13.16 -3.52 11.75
C ASN A 280 12.36 -2.23 11.93
N THR A 281 12.21 -1.44 10.87
CA THR A 281 11.55 -0.14 10.92
C THR A 281 10.43 -0.03 9.87
N LEU A 282 9.50 0.90 10.10
CA LEU A 282 8.44 1.18 9.14
C LEU A 282 8.98 1.63 7.77
N ASP A 283 10.08 2.41 7.76
CA ASP A 283 10.70 2.85 6.51
C ASP A 283 11.35 1.69 5.75
N GLU A 284 11.92 0.73 6.44
CA GLU A 284 12.47 -0.49 5.83
C GLU A 284 11.35 -1.39 5.27
N ILE A 285 10.22 -1.50 5.97
CA ILE A 285 9.03 -2.19 5.45
C ILE A 285 8.56 -1.53 4.15
N ARG A 286 8.43 -0.19 4.12
CA ARG A 286 8.07 0.54 2.90
C ARG A 286 9.09 0.31 1.77
N ALA A 287 10.38 0.31 2.10
CA ALA A 287 11.43 0.03 1.12
C ALA A 287 11.32 -1.39 0.55
N ASN A 288 11.06 -2.40 1.39
CA ASN A 288 10.85 -3.78 0.94
C ASN A 288 9.62 -3.92 0.03
N ILE A 289 8.51 -3.26 0.36
CA ILE A 289 7.31 -3.25 -0.50
C ILE A 289 7.66 -2.65 -1.87
N ARG A 290 8.40 -1.51 -1.92
CA ARG A 290 8.84 -0.90 -3.18
C ARG A 290 9.79 -1.79 -3.97
N LEU A 291 10.77 -2.43 -3.30
CA LEU A 291 11.70 -3.34 -3.95
C LEU A 291 11.00 -4.53 -4.58
N LEU A 292 10.03 -5.13 -3.88
CA LEU A 292 9.22 -6.21 -4.43
C LEU A 292 8.30 -5.71 -5.55
N GLY A 293 7.71 -4.52 -5.44
CA GLY A 293 6.98 -3.87 -6.52
C GLY A 293 7.81 -3.72 -7.78
N GLN A 294 9.06 -3.24 -7.66
CA GLN A 294 9.99 -3.12 -8.77
C GLN A 294 10.37 -4.49 -9.36
N ALA A 295 10.65 -5.49 -8.52
CA ALA A 295 11.01 -6.82 -8.97
C ALA A 295 9.86 -7.53 -9.71
N THR A 296 8.62 -7.29 -9.30
CA THR A 296 7.43 -7.95 -9.85
C THR A 296 6.72 -7.14 -10.95
N GLY A 297 7.11 -5.87 -11.14
CA GLY A 297 6.45 -4.94 -12.07
C GLY A 297 5.09 -4.46 -11.56
N THR A 298 4.95 -4.32 -10.25
CA THR A 298 3.70 -3.90 -9.59
C THR A 298 3.91 -2.62 -8.74
N GLU A 299 4.70 -1.67 -9.25
CA GLU A 299 5.10 -0.46 -8.52
C GLU A 299 3.89 0.36 -8.04
N ALA A 300 2.89 0.51 -8.90
CA ALA A 300 1.68 1.26 -8.54
C ALA A 300 0.92 0.58 -7.39
N ARG A 301 0.80 -0.75 -7.41
CA ARG A 301 0.18 -1.50 -6.30
C ARG A 301 1.01 -1.42 -5.02
N ALA A 302 2.34 -1.41 -5.15
CA ALA A 302 3.24 -1.23 -4.01
C ALA A 302 3.04 0.14 -3.33
N GLU A 303 2.96 1.23 -4.09
CA GLU A 303 2.68 2.55 -3.50
C GLU A 303 1.26 2.63 -2.93
N ALA A 304 0.26 2.03 -3.56
CA ALA A 304 -1.09 1.94 -3.00
C ALA A 304 -1.11 1.16 -1.67
N LEU A 305 -0.42 0.02 -1.59
CA LEU A 305 -0.31 -0.78 -0.37
C LEU A 305 0.37 0.00 0.78
N ILE A 306 1.42 0.78 0.45
CA ILE A 306 2.08 1.67 1.42
C ILE A 306 1.10 2.76 1.89
N ALA A 307 0.37 3.39 0.97
CA ALA A 307 -0.58 4.43 1.31
C ALA A 307 -1.73 3.90 2.19
N GLU A 308 -2.25 2.70 1.92
CA GLU A 308 -3.26 2.02 2.75
C GLU A 308 -2.72 1.76 4.18
N MET A 309 -1.52 1.21 4.30
CA MET A 309 -0.84 0.98 5.58
C MET A 309 -0.66 2.29 6.36
N ASP A 310 -0.12 3.32 5.71
CA ASP A 310 0.17 4.61 6.33
C ASP A 310 -1.09 5.35 6.76
N ALA A 311 -2.18 5.25 5.99
CA ALA A 311 -3.47 5.84 6.34
C ALA A 311 -4.07 5.21 7.61
N ARG A 312 -3.99 3.88 7.76
CA ARG A 312 -4.44 3.16 8.97
C ARG A 312 -3.63 3.61 10.19
N ILE A 313 -2.31 3.66 10.08
CA ILE A 313 -1.43 4.14 11.16
C ILE A 313 -1.74 5.61 11.52
N ALA A 314 -1.94 6.47 10.53
CA ALA A 314 -2.27 7.88 10.74
C ALA A 314 -3.63 8.05 11.45
N ALA A 315 -4.63 7.22 11.14
CA ALA A 315 -5.92 7.22 11.81
C ALA A 315 -5.79 6.89 13.30
N VAL A 316 -5.03 5.84 13.65
CA VAL A 316 -4.76 5.50 15.06
C VAL A 316 -4.07 6.66 15.77
N ARG A 317 -3.00 7.22 15.17
CA ARG A 317 -2.26 8.34 15.75
C ARG A 317 -3.14 9.58 16.00
N ALA A 318 -4.12 9.83 15.12
CA ALA A 318 -5.06 10.94 15.32
C ALA A 318 -5.99 10.69 16.51
N ILE A 319 -6.43 9.45 16.74
CA ILE A 319 -7.30 9.06 17.86
C ILE A 319 -6.55 9.21 19.20
N VAL A 320 -5.31 8.72 19.28
CA VAL A 320 -4.54 8.73 20.52
C VAL A 320 -3.79 10.05 20.77
N ALA A 321 -3.90 11.03 19.87
CA ALA A 321 -3.20 12.30 19.98
C ALA A 321 -3.61 13.07 21.26
N GLY A 322 -2.60 13.53 21.99
CA GLY A 322 -2.81 14.30 23.23
C GLY A 322 -3.11 13.46 24.48
N GLN A 323 -3.12 12.14 24.37
CA GLN A 323 -3.16 11.26 25.54
C GLN A 323 -1.79 11.18 26.22
N ASP A 324 -1.79 10.96 27.54
CA ASP A 324 -0.56 10.66 28.28
C ASP A 324 -0.11 9.23 27.91
N PRO A 325 1.13 9.03 27.40
CA PRO A 325 1.58 7.72 26.96
C PRO A 325 1.71 6.74 28.15
N PRO A 326 0.96 5.62 28.20
CA PRO A 326 1.19 4.59 29.19
C PRO A 326 2.54 3.92 28.95
N ARG A 327 3.20 3.53 30.05
CA ARG A 327 4.46 2.80 30.01
C ARG A 327 4.20 1.34 29.70
N VAL A 328 4.75 0.83 28.60
CA VAL A 328 4.45 -0.48 28.03
C VAL A 328 5.68 -1.38 28.06
N LEU A 329 5.49 -2.62 28.47
CA LEU A 329 6.43 -3.71 28.28
C LEU A 329 5.81 -4.77 27.36
N TYR A 330 6.45 -5.10 26.24
CA TYR A 330 6.15 -6.36 25.55
C TYR A 330 7.08 -7.44 26.10
N TYR A 331 6.52 -8.60 26.46
CA TYR A 331 7.26 -9.64 27.17
C TYR A 331 6.88 -11.03 26.68
N GLU A 332 7.88 -11.85 26.41
CA GLU A 332 7.74 -13.24 26.06
C GLU A 332 8.40 -14.15 27.10
N PRO A 333 7.98 -15.43 27.20
CA PRO A 333 8.63 -16.43 28.03
C PRO A 333 10.15 -16.48 27.79
N GLY A 334 10.91 -16.58 28.89
CA GLY A 334 12.38 -16.56 28.82
C GLY A 334 12.99 -15.16 28.91
N GLY A 335 12.15 -14.11 29.04
CA GLY A 335 12.64 -12.73 29.21
C GLY A 335 12.95 -12.03 27.89
N VAL A 336 12.46 -12.54 26.79
CA VAL A 336 12.58 -11.87 25.49
C VAL A 336 11.71 -10.61 25.49
N THR A 337 12.30 -9.50 25.07
CA THR A 337 11.61 -8.22 24.91
C THR A 337 12.25 -7.44 23.76
N TYR A 338 11.64 -6.30 23.42
CA TYR A 338 12.00 -5.54 22.23
C TYR A 338 12.11 -4.05 22.54
N GLY A 339 13.19 -3.45 22.09
CA GLY A 339 13.48 -2.02 22.26
C GLY A 339 13.70 -1.30 20.94
N PRO A 340 14.29 -0.09 21.00
CA PRO A 340 14.52 0.76 19.82
C PRO A 340 15.25 0.03 18.70
N GLY A 341 14.73 0.17 17.48
CA GLY A 341 15.22 -0.55 16.30
C GLY A 341 14.56 -1.90 16.07
N SER A 342 13.38 -2.13 16.65
CA SER A 342 12.50 -3.28 16.35
C SER A 342 11.12 -2.81 15.89
N THR A 343 10.40 -3.66 15.15
CA THR A 343 9.01 -3.40 14.75
C THR A 343 8.08 -3.30 15.95
N VAL A 344 8.33 -4.08 16.99
CA VAL A 344 7.56 -4.04 18.26
C VAL A 344 7.65 -2.67 18.94
N ASP A 345 8.84 -2.08 19.02
CA ASP A 345 9.03 -0.72 19.54
C ASP A 345 8.31 0.32 18.68
N ALA A 346 8.40 0.17 17.35
CA ALA A 346 7.67 1.03 16.43
C ALA A 346 6.15 0.93 16.63
N ILE A 347 5.60 -0.28 16.76
CA ILE A 347 4.17 -0.51 17.00
C ILE A 347 3.73 0.14 18.32
N ILE A 348 4.44 -0.09 19.42
CA ILE A 348 4.12 0.51 20.73
C ILE A 348 4.10 2.05 20.65
N THR A 349 5.13 2.63 20.00
CA THR A 349 5.27 4.09 19.88
C THR A 349 4.19 4.69 18.97
N LEU A 350 3.90 4.07 17.83
CA LEU A 350 2.86 4.51 16.89
C LEU A 350 1.46 4.39 17.50
N ALA A 351 1.24 3.41 18.37
CA ALA A 351 0.02 3.21 19.15
C ALA A 351 -0.13 4.18 20.33
N GLY A 352 0.84 5.09 20.55
CA GLY A 352 0.80 6.10 21.62
C GLY A 352 1.35 5.63 22.96
N GLY A 353 2.05 4.47 23.03
CA GLY A 353 2.69 3.96 24.25
C GLY A 353 4.14 4.43 24.40
N ALA A 354 4.67 4.36 25.61
CA ALA A 354 6.09 4.56 25.95
C ALA A 354 6.74 3.22 26.29
N ASN A 355 7.68 2.78 25.48
CA ASN A 355 8.35 1.47 25.67
C ASN A 355 9.36 1.57 26.82
N VAL A 356 9.16 0.79 27.90
CA VAL A 356 10.06 0.80 29.09
C VAL A 356 11.46 0.28 28.75
N VAL A 357 11.61 -0.51 27.70
CA VAL A 357 12.91 -1.01 27.22
C VAL A 357 13.73 0.13 26.60
N ALA A 358 13.05 1.02 25.85
CA ALA A 358 13.65 2.25 25.33
C ALA A 358 14.04 3.22 26.43
N GLU A 359 13.18 3.41 27.45
CA GLU A 359 13.48 4.24 28.61
C GLU A 359 14.73 3.76 29.38
N ALA A 360 14.92 2.45 29.44
CA ALA A 360 16.08 1.83 30.07
C ALA A 360 17.37 1.93 29.22
N GLY A 361 17.30 2.46 27.99
CA GLY A 361 18.45 2.55 27.09
C GLY A 361 18.95 1.21 26.56
N LEU A 362 18.10 0.19 26.52
CA LEU A 362 18.41 -1.12 25.99
C LEU A 362 18.25 -1.15 24.45
N GLY A 363 18.96 -2.10 23.80
CA GLY A 363 18.90 -2.25 22.33
C GLY A 363 17.63 -2.95 21.83
N ALA A 364 17.64 -3.33 20.55
CA ALA A 364 16.46 -3.84 19.87
C ALA A 364 15.93 -5.17 20.41
N TYR A 365 16.80 -6.08 20.82
CA TYR A 365 16.44 -7.46 21.20
C TYR A 365 17.11 -7.91 22.51
N PRO A 366 16.87 -7.21 23.64
CA PRO A 366 17.48 -7.59 24.90
C PRO A 366 16.74 -8.78 25.56
N LEU A 367 17.48 -9.53 26.35
CA LEU A 367 16.90 -10.44 27.34
C LEU A 367 16.88 -9.75 28.69
N VAL A 368 15.71 -9.73 29.34
CA VAL A 368 15.53 -9.11 30.65
C VAL A 368 15.13 -10.16 31.69
N ASN A 369 15.55 -9.92 32.93
CA ASN A 369 15.17 -10.77 34.06
C ASN A 369 13.95 -10.21 34.79
N PRO A 370 13.32 -10.98 35.69
CA PRO A 370 12.17 -10.52 36.48
C PRO A 370 12.46 -9.27 37.30
N GLU A 371 13.69 -9.07 37.78
CA GLU A 371 14.09 -7.89 38.55
C GLU A 371 13.99 -6.59 37.72
N PHE A 372 14.35 -6.67 36.43
CA PHE A 372 14.17 -5.55 35.48
C PHE A 372 12.67 -5.22 35.36
N VAL A 373 11.84 -6.23 35.14
CA VAL A 373 10.38 -6.06 34.96
C VAL A 373 9.76 -5.40 36.20
N LEU A 374 10.14 -5.86 37.39
CA LEU A 374 9.70 -5.28 38.66
C LEU A 374 10.17 -3.82 38.86
N ALA A 375 11.42 -3.53 38.51
CA ALA A 375 11.98 -2.19 38.63
C ALA A 375 11.35 -1.20 37.62
N ALA A 376 11.04 -1.68 36.42
CA ALA A 376 10.36 -0.90 35.40
C ALA A 376 8.92 -0.58 35.76
N ASP A 377 8.21 -1.49 36.45
CA ASP A 377 6.79 -1.40 36.87
C ASP A 377 5.92 -0.76 35.76
N PRO A 378 5.75 -1.41 34.61
CA PRO A 378 5.00 -0.86 33.49
C PRO A 378 3.51 -0.70 33.84
N ASP A 379 2.83 0.26 33.16
CA ASP A 379 1.39 0.45 33.24
C ASP A 379 0.63 -0.68 32.54
N VAL A 380 1.20 -1.19 31.44
CA VAL A 380 0.64 -2.26 30.61
C VAL A 380 1.73 -3.24 30.27
N VAL A 381 1.42 -4.53 30.37
CA VAL A 381 2.25 -5.62 29.83
C VAL A 381 1.51 -6.25 28.66
N LEU A 382 2.13 -6.24 27.50
CA LEU A 382 1.70 -6.97 26.31
C LEU A 382 2.44 -8.31 26.26
N LEU A 383 1.71 -9.40 26.06
CA LEU A 383 2.30 -10.75 26.05
C LEU A 383 2.25 -11.37 24.67
N GLY A 384 3.41 -11.81 24.18
CA GLY A 384 3.54 -12.75 23.09
C GLY A 384 3.74 -14.18 23.60
N GLY A 385 3.60 -15.17 22.75
CA GLY A 385 3.71 -16.54 23.21
C GLY A 385 4.03 -17.59 22.14
N TRP A 386 3.96 -17.26 20.87
CA TRP A 386 4.12 -18.26 19.80
C TRP A 386 5.48 -19.00 19.85
N PHE A 387 6.57 -18.26 19.98
CA PHE A 387 7.92 -18.86 19.99
C PHE A 387 8.18 -19.76 21.19
N SER A 388 7.47 -19.56 22.29
CA SER A 388 7.60 -20.41 23.50
C SER A 388 6.69 -21.62 23.47
N GLY A 389 5.68 -21.66 22.58
CA GLY A 389 4.62 -22.66 22.58
C GLY A 389 3.70 -22.58 23.81
N GLU A 390 3.66 -21.42 24.51
CA GLU A 390 2.82 -21.23 25.68
C GLU A 390 1.36 -21.07 25.27
N ALA A 391 0.54 -22.03 25.69
CA ALA A 391 -0.88 -22.08 25.30
C ALA A 391 -1.72 -20.99 25.98
N ASP A 392 -1.31 -20.50 27.15
CA ASP A 392 -1.97 -19.42 27.90
C ASP A 392 -0.93 -18.46 28.48
N PRO A 393 -0.44 -17.52 27.68
CA PRO A 393 0.56 -16.52 28.11
C PRO A 393 0.08 -15.70 29.32
N LEU A 394 -1.22 -15.40 29.40
CA LEU A 394 -1.80 -14.62 30.49
C LEU A 394 -1.74 -15.39 31.82
N ALA A 395 -2.21 -16.64 31.84
CA ALA A 395 -2.15 -17.49 33.02
C ALA A 395 -0.70 -17.75 33.44
N TRP A 396 0.19 -17.99 32.48
CA TRP A 396 1.61 -18.18 32.74
C TRP A 396 2.22 -16.97 33.45
N PHE A 397 2.06 -15.75 32.91
CA PHE A 397 2.64 -14.53 33.47
C PHE A 397 2.03 -14.15 34.82
N THR A 398 0.70 -14.18 34.96
CA THR A 398 -0.01 -13.74 36.16
C THR A 398 0.10 -14.74 37.34
N SER A 399 0.37 -16.04 37.06
CA SER A 399 0.59 -17.04 38.10
C SER A 399 2.01 -16.98 38.69
N ASP A 400 2.99 -16.40 37.98
CA ASP A 400 4.36 -16.31 38.46
C ASP A 400 4.45 -15.46 39.75
N PRO A 401 4.95 -16.02 40.86
CA PRO A 401 5.11 -15.26 42.09
C PRO A 401 5.94 -13.99 41.96
N ALA A 402 6.89 -13.96 41.02
CA ALA A 402 7.74 -12.81 40.77
C ALA A 402 6.93 -11.58 40.32
N PHE A 403 5.85 -11.76 39.54
CA PHE A 403 5.12 -10.65 38.90
C PHE A 403 3.86 -10.21 39.66
N LYS A 404 3.46 -10.92 40.74
CA LYS A 404 2.22 -10.62 41.50
C LYS A 404 2.15 -9.22 42.09
N THR A 405 3.28 -8.55 42.27
CA THR A 405 3.35 -7.21 42.85
C THR A 405 3.32 -6.09 41.78
N LEU A 406 3.45 -6.44 40.51
CA LEU A 406 3.37 -5.47 39.42
C LEU A 406 2.02 -4.76 39.42
N ARG A 407 2.04 -3.45 39.12
CA ARG A 407 0.82 -2.65 38.98
C ARG A 407 -0.07 -3.20 37.86
N ALA A 408 0.51 -3.50 36.69
CA ALA A 408 -0.21 -4.07 35.55
C ALA A 408 -0.96 -5.37 35.89
N VAL A 409 -0.37 -6.27 36.72
CA VAL A 409 -1.04 -7.50 37.17
C VAL A 409 -2.21 -7.21 38.11
N ARG A 410 -2.02 -6.29 39.08
CA ARG A 410 -3.05 -5.94 40.06
C ARG A 410 -4.24 -5.20 39.43
N GLU A 411 -4.00 -4.44 38.37
CA GLU A 411 -5.00 -3.65 37.66
C GLU A 411 -5.61 -4.37 36.45
N GLY A 412 -5.18 -5.63 36.19
CA GLY A 412 -5.67 -6.41 35.06
C GLY A 412 -5.22 -5.86 33.68
N ARG A 413 -4.07 -5.17 33.64
CA ARG A 413 -3.49 -4.55 32.46
C ARG A 413 -2.37 -5.43 31.84
N VAL A 414 -2.55 -6.74 31.93
CA VAL A 414 -1.70 -7.74 31.26
C VAL A 414 -2.51 -8.31 30.11
N ILE A 415 -2.09 -8.06 28.89
CA ILE A 415 -2.91 -8.26 27.70
C ILE A 415 -2.14 -9.14 26.69
N PRO A 416 -2.64 -10.35 26.41
CA PRO A 416 -2.11 -11.14 25.28
C PRO A 416 -2.37 -10.41 23.94
N ILE A 417 -1.35 -10.36 23.10
CA ILE A 417 -1.44 -9.79 21.74
C ILE A 417 -1.14 -10.90 20.73
N VAL A 418 -1.81 -10.85 19.60
CA VAL A 418 -1.59 -11.79 18.50
C VAL A 418 -0.20 -11.56 17.90
N ASP A 419 0.65 -12.60 17.92
CA ASP A 419 2.03 -12.48 17.41
C ASP A 419 2.08 -12.15 15.92
N ALA A 420 1.12 -12.63 15.11
CA ALA A 420 0.98 -12.26 13.70
C ALA A 420 0.90 -10.75 13.49
N HIS A 421 0.36 -9.98 14.43
CA HIS A 421 0.25 -8.53 14.36
C HIS A 421 1.44 -7.82 15.02
N MET A 422 1.97 -8.42 16.09
CA MET A 422 2.99 -7.75 16.91
C MET A 422 4.41 -7.90 16.38
N THR A 423 4.76 -9.06 15.85
CA THR A 423 6.11 -9.34 15.30
C THR A 423 6.16 -9.23 13.77
N ASN A 424 5.19 -8.55 13.19
CA ASN A 424 5.03 -8.43 11.75
C ASN A 424 6.09 -7.54 11.10
N VAL A 425 6.53 -7.92 9.89
CA VAL A 425 7.52 -7.21 9.07
C VAL A 425 6.99 -6.89 7.66
N SER A 426 5.67 -6.83 7.52
CA SER A 426 4.95 -6.47 6.30
C SER A 426 4.01 -5.29 6.52
N HIS A 427 3.16 -5.01 5.54
CA HIS A 427 2.11 -3.98 5.64
C HIS A 427 1.08 -4.26 6.76
N TYR A 428 1.00 -5.49 7.26
CA TYR A 428 0.15 -5.83 8.41
C TYR A 428 0.63 -5.24 9.75
N ILE A 429 1.81 -4.59 9.79
CA ILE A 429 2.25 -3.81 10.95
C ILE A 429 1.19 -2.78 11.39
N ALA A 430 0.38 -2.25 10.46
CA ALA A 430 -0.73 -1.37 10.77
C ALA A 430 -1.77 -2.03 11.69
N GLN A 431 -2.02 -3.34 11.51
CA GLN A 431 -2.91 -4.10 12.40
C GLN A 431 -2.36 -4.17 13.83
N GLY A 432 -1.05 -4.38 13.97
CA GLY A 432 -0.38 -4.37 15.28
C GLY A 432 -0.52 -3.01 15.98
N VAL A 433 -0.40 -1.90 15.24
CA VAL A 433 -0.61 -0.54 15.78
C VAL A 433 -2.05 -0.35 16.26
N GLU A 434 -3.04 -0.82 15.49
CA GLU A 434 -4.47 -0.76 15.88
C GLU A 434 -4.76 -1.59 17.14
N ASP A 435 -4.27 -2.83 17.19
CA ASP A 435 -4.51 -3.73 18.33
C ASP A 435 -3.88 -3.21 19.61
N VAL A 436 -2.64 -2.72 19.52
CA VAL A 436 -1.95 -2.14 20.67
C VAL A 436 -2.65 -0.85 21.12
N ALA A 437 -3.05 0.02 20.20
CA ALA A 437 -3.79 1.25 20.58
C ALA A 437 -5.11 0.93 21.30
N ARG A 438 -5.88 -0.07 20.82
CA ARG A 438 -7.10 -0.55 21.51
C ARG A 438 -6.78 -1.13 22.90
N ALA A 439 -5.67 -1.84 23.05
CA ALA A 439 -5.22 -2.37 24.33
C ALA A 439 -4.79 -1.26 25.29
N LEU A 440 -4.13 -0.21 24.81
CA LEU A 440 -3.67 0.92 25.62
C LEU A 440 -4.81 1.86 26.02
N TYR A 441 -5.75 2.14 25.12
CA TYR A 441 -6.80 3.15 25.24
C TYR A 441 -8.20 2.60 24.92
N PRO A 442 -8.69 1.56 25.62
CA PRO A 442 -9.94 0.89 25.26
C PRO A 442 -11.15 1.84 25.19
N ASP A 443 -11.17 2.89 26.00
CA ASP A 443 -12.27 3.85 26.04
C ASP A 443 -12.35 4.72 24.76
N LEU A 444 -11.24 4.93 24.05
CA LEU A 444 -11.21 5.70 22.80
C LEU A 444 -11.74 4.92 21.60
N PHE A 445 -11.81 3.59 21.70
CA PHE A 445 -12.23 2.68 20.64
C PHE A 445 -13.54 1.95 20.97
N ALA A 446 -14.24 2.33 22.07
CA ALA A 446 -15.46 1.65 22.53
C ALA A 446 -16.61 1.72 21.51
N ASP A 447 -16.73 2.81 20.76
CA ASP A 447 -17.83 3.05 19.81
C ASP A 447 -17.69 2.27 18.48
N GLU A 448 -16.51 1.73 18.18
CA GLU A 448 -16.28 0.95 16.94
C GLU A 448 -16.71 -0.52 17.06
N GLY A 449 -17.02 -1.00 18.26
CA GLY A 449 -17.39 -2.41 18.56
C GLY A 449 -18.88 -2.74 18.40
N GLU A 450 -19.78 -1.77 18.24
CA GLU A 450 -21.22 -2.00 18.09
C GLU A 450 -21.75 -1.81 16.64
N GLY A 451 -20.94 -2.13 15.64
CA GLY A 451 -21.45 -2.41 14.29
C GLY A 451 -22.29 -3.68 14.33
N LYS A 452 -23.61 -3.54 14.43
CA LYS A 452 -24.60 -4.64 14.43
C LYS A 452 -24.39 -5.63 13.28
N PRO A 453 -24.72 -6.91 13.53
CA PRO A 453 -24.63 -8.00 12.59
C PRO A 453 -25.48 -7.82 11.33
#